data_9980e35ff52b14da3a0e6ebd2790eaff
#
_entry.id   9980e35ff52b14da3a0e6ebd2790eaff
#
_cell.length_a   1.000
_cell.length_b   1.000
_cell.length_c   1.000
_cell.angle_alpha   90.00
_cell.angle_beta   90.00
_cell.angle_gamma   90.00
#
_symmetry.space_group_name_H-M   'P 1'
#
loop_
_entity.id
_entity.type
_entity.pdbx_description
1 polymer ?
#
loop_
_entity_poly.entity_id
_entity_poly.type
_entity_poly.pdbx_seq_one_letter_code
_entity_poly.pdbx_strand_id
1 'polypeptide(L)'
;LKEGDEIITSAVNFPTTMNPIIQNGLRPVFVDAENKTYNINADLIEEKINEKTKGIVLAHTLGNPIDLEKITDICDKYDLFLMEDMCDAFGSTYDSKNVGTFGDIATLSFYPAHHITTGEGGAVLTSNSKLKKIIESLRDWGRDCYCPPGKDNTCNKRFDWQLGDLPPGYDHKYIYSHIGYNLKATDMQAAIGISQLNKLDNFIKTRKENFKYLYDEFKNFE
;
A
#
# COMPACT_ATOMS: atom_id res chain seq x y z
N LEU A 1 -9.90 8.44 -10.80
CA LEU A 1 -9.29 9.69 -10.33
C LEU A 1 -8.96 10.57 -11.52
N LYS A 2 -9.07 11.87 -11.37
CA LYS A 2 -8.72 12.89 -12.35
C LYS A 2 -7.95 14.02 -11.67
N GLU A 3 -7.27 14.83 -12.46
CA GLU A 3 -6.54 16.00 -11.94
C GLU A 3 -7.45 16.89 -11.08
N GLY A 4 -6.95 17.26 -9.91
CA GLY A 4 -7.66 18.09 -8.94
C GLY A 4 -8.61 17.32 -7.99
N ASP A 5 -8.79 16.02 -8.15
CA ASP A 5 -9.46 15.20 -7.12
C ASP A 5 -8.67 15.25 -5.81
N GLU A 6 -9.38 15.15 -4.69
CA GLU A 6 -8.80 15.30 -3.36
C GLU A 6 -8.64 13.96 -2.66
N ILE A 7 -7.50 13.81 -2.00
CA ILE A 7 -7.15 12.63 -1.20
C ILE A 7 -6.84 13.08 0.22
N ILE A 8 -7.57 12.55 1.18
CA ILE A 8 -7.32 12.84 2.59
C ILE A 8 -6.11 12.04 3.07
N THR A 9 -5.24 12.70 3.81
CA THR A 9 -4.05 12.08 4.42
C THR A 9 -3.71 12.77 5.75
N SER A 10 -2.85 12.13 6.55
CA SER A 10 -2.39 12.70 7.82
C SER A 10 -1.38 13.82 7.59
N ALA A 11 -1.40 14.83 8.46
CA ALA A 11 -0.36 15.85 8.51
C ALA A 11 0.98 15.31 9.07
N VAL A 12 0.92 14.25 9.88
CA VAL A 12 2.10 13.53 10.38
C VAL A 12 2.29 12.27 9.55
N ASN A 13 3.25 12.29 8.63
CA ASN A 13 3.45 11.20 7.69
C ASN A 13 4.84 11.20 7.07
N PHE A 14 5.23 10.06 6.50
CA PHE A 14 6.42 10.02 5.67
C PHE A 14 6.11 10.56 4.26
N PRO A 15 7.05 11.29 3.61
CA PRO A 15 6.77 11.93 2.33
C PRO A 15 6.24 10.99 1.24
N THR A 16 6.64 9.73 1.24
CA THR A 16 6.24 8.75 0.21
C THR A 16 4.78 8.31 0.30
N THR A 17 4.10 8.52 1.43
CA THR A 17 2.65 8.34 1.52
C THR A 17 1.91 9.48 0.81
N MET A 18 2.46 10.70 0.84
CA MET A 18 1.86 11.91 0.25
C MET A 18 2.31 12.18 -1.20
N ASN A 19 3.59 11.95 -1.53
CA ASN A 19 4.15 12.30 -2.82
C ASN A 19 3.36 11.75 -4.03
N PRO A 20 2.87 10.48 -4.03
CA PRO A 20 2.09 9.95 -5.14
C PRO A 20 0.80 10.72 -5.42
N ILE A 21 0.21 11.35 -4.41
CA ILE A 21 -0.98 12.19 -4.57
C ILE A 21 -0.63 13.36 -5.48
N ILE A 22 0.44 14.09 -5.18
CA ILE A 22 0.89 15.26 -5.96
C ILE A 22 1.39 14.83 -7.34
N GLN A 23 2.17 13.75 -7.44
CA GLN A 23 2.74 13.26 -8.69
C GLN A 23 1.68 12.87 -9.72
N ASN A 24 0.48 12.51 -9.26
CA ASN A 24 -0.66 12.17 -10.12
C ASN A 24 -1.63 13.36 -10.35
N GLY A 25 -1.22 14.59 -10.01
CA GLY A 25 -2.06 15.78 -10.18
C GLY A 25 -3.25 15.88 -9.21
N LEU A 26 -3.24 15.06 -8.17
CA LEU A 26 -4.25 15.06 -7.11
C LEU A 26 -3.89 16.08 -6.03
N ARG A 27 -4.85 16.42 -5.17
CA ARG A 27 -4.65 17.37 -4.08
C ARG A 27 -4.66 16.64 -2.73
N PRO A 28 -3.59 16.69 -1.94
CA PRO A 28 -3.63 16.22 -0.57
C PRO A 28 -4.47 17.16 0.29
N VAL A 29 -5.37 16.60 1.08
CA VAL A 29 -6.14 17.29 2.12
C VAL A 29 -5.65 16.76 3.46
N PHE A 30 -4.99 17.62 4.21
CA PHE A 30 -4.40 17.22 5.48
C PHE A 30 -5.41 17.28 6.62
N VAL A 31 -5.41 16.23 7.42
CA VAL A 31 -6.10 16.13 8.69
C VAL A 31 -5.06 15.98 9.79
N ASP A 32 -5.29 16.63 10.91
CA ASP A 32 -4.36 16.64 12.03
C ASP A 32 -4.27 15.27 12.71
N ALA A 33 -3.19 15.05 13.42
CA ALA A 33 -2.93 13.81 14.15
C ALA A 33 -3.32 13.94 15.62
N GLU A 34 -3.60 12.83 16.25
CA GLU A 34 -3.79 12.72 17.69
C GLU A 34 -2.46 12.85 18.44
N ASN A 35 -2.42 13.63 19.49
CA ASN A 35 -1.21 13.89 20.28
C ASN A 35 -0.58 12.65 20.93
N LYS A 36 -1.37 11.58 21.18
CA LYS A 36 -0.88 10.38 21.88
C LYS A 36 -0.44 9.27 20.95
N THR A 37 -1.11 9.14 19.82
CA THR A 37 -0.92 8.02 18.89
C THR A 37 -0.11 8.43 17.66
N TYR A 38 -0.09 9.72 17.35
CA TYR A 38 0.41 10.31 16.10
C TYR A 38 -0.33 9.81 14.85
N ASN A 39 -1.35 8.97 15.02
CA ASN A 39 -2.25 8.60 13.94
C ASN A 39 -3.18 9.75 13.60
N ILE A 40 -3.76 9.72 12.41
CA ILE A 40 -4.77 10.69 12.00
C ILE A 40 -5.91 10.76 13.03
N ASN A 41 -6.38 11.95 13.34
CA ASN A 41 -7.59 12.10 14.14
C ASN A 41 -8.82 11.82 13.26
N ALA A 42 -9.37 10.61 13.39
CA ALA A 42 -10.50 10.16 12.59
C ALA A 42 -11.77 11.00 12.79
N ASP A 43 -11.90 11.69 13.94
CA ASP A 43 -13.04 12.58 14.22
C ASP A 43 -13.09 13.81 13.31
N LEU A 44 -11.95 14.21 12.77
CA LEU A 44 -11.83 15.39 11.92
C LEU A 44 -11.93 15.08 10.41
N ILE A 45 -12.02 13.82 10.02
CA ILE A 45 -12.02 13.42 8.60
C ILE A 45 -13.28 13.91 7.89
N GLU A 46 -14.45 13.66 8.45
CA GLU A 46 -15.74 13.98 7.82
C GLU A 46 -15.89 15.47 7.48
N GLU A 47 -15.32 16.37 8.30
CA GLU A 47 -15.36 17.81 8.06
C GLU A 47 -14.58 18.24 6.80
N LYS A 48 -13.68 17.39 6.31
CA LYS A 48 -12.86 17.66 5.13
C LYS A 48 -13.43 17.05 3.85
N ILE A 49 -14.45 16.20 3.97
CA ILE A 49 -15.05 15.53 2.83
C ILE A 49 -15.92 16.48 2.02
N ASN A 50 -15.72 16.49 0.71
CA ASN A 50 -16.52 17.22 -0.26
C ASN A 50 -16.63 16.44 -1.59
N GLU A 51 -17.28 17.00 -2.60
CA GLU A 51 -17.52 16.35 -3.90
C GLU A 51 -16.23 15.95 -4.65
N LYS A 52 -15.10 16.59 -4.35
CA LYS A 52 -13.79 16.29 -4.95
C LYS A 52 -13.05 15.20 -4.20
N THR A 53 -13.44 14.89 -2.97
CA THR A 53 -12.81 13.85 -2.17
C THR A 53 -13.11 12.49 -2.80
N LYS A 54 -12.06 11.70 -3.07
CA LYS A 54 -12.16 10.40 -3.73
C LYS A 54 -11.57 9.25 -2.93
N GLY A 55 -10.75 9.56 -1.93
CA GLY A 55 -10.14 8.50 -1.14
C GLY A 55 -9.34 9.02 0.04
N ILE A 56 -8.87 8.06 0.80
CA ILE A 56 -8.07 8.25 2.01
C ILE A 56 -6.82 7.40 1.87
N VAL A 57 -5.64 8.00 2.12
CA VAL A 57 -4.35 7.32 2.12
C VAL A 57 -3.66 7.58 3.44
N LEU A 58 -3.49 6.56 4.25
CA LEU A 58 -3.02 6.68 5.63
C LEU A 58 -1.96 5.65 5.98
N ALA A 59 -0.99 6.08 6.78
CA ALA A 59 -0.04 5.19 7.41
C ALA A 59 -0.51 4.79 8.82
N HIS A 60 -0.16 3.55 9.21
CA HIS A 60 -0.23 3.10 10.59
C HIS A 60 1.03 3.58 11.30
N THR A 61 0.95 4.76 11.90
CA THR A 61 2.12 5.50 12.41
C THR A 61 2.90 4.70 13.44
N LEU A 62 4.18 4.50 13.21
CA LEU A 62 5.08 3.71 14.06
C LEU A 62 4.59 2.27 14.33
N GLY A 63 3.79 1.71 13.44
CA GLY A 63 3.21 0.37 13.56
C GLY A 63 1.95 0.30 14.43
N ASN A 64 1.46 1.43 14.92
CA ASN A 64 0.22 1.49 15.68
C ASN A 64 -0.97 1.62 14.72
N PRO A 65 -1.92 0.67 14.69
CA PRO A 65 -3.05 0.74 13.79
C PRO A 65 -3.86 2.02 13.98
N ILE A 66 -4.27 2.64 12.86
CA ILE A 66 -5.28 3.71 12.84
C ILE A 66 -6.63 3.16 13.30
N ASP A 67 -7.59 4.02 13.62
CA ASP A 67 -8.97 3.62 13.92
C ASP A 67 -9.67 3.11 12.64
N LEU A 68 -9.41 1.82 12.34
CA LEU A 68 -9.87 1.20 11.11
C LEU A 68 -11.39 1.04 11.05
N GLU A 69 -12.05 0.79 12.19
CA GLU A 69 -13.52 0.69 12.25
C GLU A 69 -14.13 2.01 11.75
N LYS A 70 -13.75 3.12 12.37
CA LYS A 70 -14.29 4.43 12.01
C LYS A 70 -13.91 4.87 10.59
N ILE A 71 -12.68 4.60 10.16
CA ILE A 71 -12.21 5.01 8.84
C ILE A 71 -12.89 4.19 7.73
N THR A 72 -13.11 2.89 7.93
CA THR A 72 -13.85 2.09 6.96
C THR A 72 -15.30 2.50 6.87
N ASP A 73 -15.95 2.81 8.01
CA ASP A 73 -17.32 3.34 8.04
C ASP A 73 -17.43 4.66 7.26
N ILE A 74 -16.45 5.56 7.41
CA ILE A 74 -16.40 6.80 6.63
C ILE A 74 -16.24 6.50 5.14
N CYS A 75 -15.33 5.60 4.77
CA CYS A 75 -15.11 5.22 3.38
C CYS A 75 -16.38 4.64 2.73
N ASP A 76 -17.07 3.74 3.43
CA ASP A 76 -18.33 3.16 2.96
C ASP A 76 -19.44 4.19 2.82
N LYS A 77 -19.56 5.10 3.80
CA LYS A 77 -20.58 6.16 3.81
C LYS A 77 -20.44 7.15 2.64
N TYR A 78 -19.21 7.45 2.24
CA TYR A 78 -18.91 8.49 1.24
C TYR A 78 -18.39 7.93 -0.08
N ASP A 79 -18.40 6.61 -0.26
CA ASP A 79 -17.87 5.91 -1.46
C ASP A 79 -16.41 6.33 -1.77
N LEU A 80 -15.56 6.28 -0.75
CA LEU A 80 -14.15 6.62 -0.83
C LEU A 80 -13.29 5.35 -0.86
N PHE A 81 -12.24 5.33 -1.68
CA PHE A 81 -11.26 4.26 -1.56
C PHE A 81 -10.35 4.46 -0.34
N LEU A 82 -9.89 3.37 0.24
CA LEU A 82 -8.92 3.37 1.33
C LEU A 82 -7.62 2.70 0.88
N MET A 83 -6.50 3.41 1.07
CA MET A 83 -5.17 2.84 0.92
C MET A 83 -4.43 2.88 2.26
N GLU A 84 -4.01 1.71 2.72
CA GLU A 84 -3.27 1.54 3.96
C GLU A 84 -1.76 1.51 3.67
N ASP A 85 -1.00 2.44 4.22
CA ASP A 85 0.45 2.35 4.25
C ASP A 85 0.88 1.63 5.52
N MET A 86 1.26 0.37 5.39
CA MET A 86 1.65 -0.49 6.49
C MET A 86 3.17 -0.76 6.54
N CYS A 87 3.97 0.16 5.98
CA CYS A 87 5.43 0.01 5.96
C CYS A 87 6.03 -0.16 7.36
N ASP A 88 5.46 0.51 8.36
CA ASP A 88 5.85 0.37 9.77
C ASP A 88 4.99 -0.62 10.57
N ALA A 89 4.01 -1.28 9.94
CA ALA A 89 2.98 -2.04 10.65
C ALA A 89 2.90 -3.52 10.24
N PHE A 90 3.94 -4.07 9.60
CA PHE A 90 3.90 -5.47 9.19
C PHE A 90 3.80 -6.41 10.40
N GLY A 91 2.70 -7.16 10.47
CA GLY A 91 2.36 -8.03 11.59
C GLY A 91 1.54 -7.37 12.70
N SER A 92 1.19 -6.09 12.56
CA SER A 92 0.20 -5.45 13.45
C SER A 92 -1.21 -5.93 13.13
N THR A 93 -2.05 -5.94 14.14
CA THR A 93 -3.44 -6.39 14.04
C THR A 93 -4.39 -5.36 14.65
N TYR A 94 -5.57 -5.23 14.05
CA TYR A 94 -6.72 -4.50 14.56
C TYR A 94 -7.89 -5.48 14.66
N ASP A 95 -8.50 -5.62 15.83
CA ASP A 95 -9.57 -6.60 16.10
C ASP A 95 -9.23 -8.01 15.60
N SER A 96 -8.00 -8.48 15.89
CA SER A 96 -7.49 -9.80 15.49
C SER A 96 -7.34 -10.03 13.99
N LYS A 97 -7.55 -9.00 13.15
CA LYS A 97 -7.28 -9.03 11.71
C LYS A 97 -5.98 -8.28 11.41
N ASN A 98 -5.21 -8.78 10.46
CA ASN A 98 -4.00 -8.08 10.03
C ASN A 98 -4.36 -6.72 9.41
N VAL A 99 -3.63 -5.66 9.79
CA VAL A 99 -3.70 -4.39 9.05
C VAL A 99 -3.26 -4.60 7.60
N GLY A 100 -3.69 -3.72 6.70
CA GLY A 100 -3.49 -3.89 5.26
C GLY A 100 -4.50 -4.83 4.60
N THR A 101 -5.53 -5.26 5.33
CA THR A 101 -6.63 -6.08 4.80
C THR A 101 -7.99 -5.41 4.92
N PHE A 102 -8.04 -4.16 5.35
CA PHE A 102 -9.26 -3.38 5.53
C PHE A 102 -9.56 -2.50 4.33
N GLY A 103 -8.54 -1.91 3.71
CA GLY A 103 -8.68 -1.05 2.54
C GLY A 103 -8.63 -1.81 1.21
N ASP A 104 -8.75 -1.05 0.11
CA ASP A 104 -8.68 -1.56 -1.27
C ASP A 104 -7.27 -1.98 -1.67
N ILE A 105 -6.28 -1.23 -1.16
CA ILE A 105 -4.85 -1.42 -1.43
C ILE A 105 -4.08 -1.21 -0.12
N ALA A 106 -3.03 -2.01 0.06
CA ALA A 106 -2.05 -1.74 1.10
C ALA A 106 -0.62 -1.84 0.55
N THR A 107 0.29 -1.08 1.17
CA THR A 107 1.72 -1.08 0.82
C THR A 107 2.56 -1.59 1.97
N LEU A 108 3.56 -2.38 1.65
CA LEU A 108 4.61 -2.86 2.55
C LEU A 108 5.96 -2.42 2.04
N SER A 109 6.86 -2.11 2.95
CA SER A 109 8.25 -1.88 2.65
C SER A 109 9.15 -2.98 3.23
N PHE A 110 10.14 -3.38 2.43
CA PHE A 110 11.22 -4.27 2.84
C PHE A 110 12.56 -3.54 2.89
N TYR A 111 12.51 -2.22 3.08
CA TYR A 111 13.66 -1.39 3.39
C TYR A 111 14.35 -1.89 4.68
N PRO A 112 15.68 -1.81 4.81
CA PRO A 112 16.42 -2.41 5.93
C PRO A 112 15.96 -2.03 7.33
N ALA A 113 15.37 -0.86 7.52
CA ALA A 113 14.92 -0.39 8.83
C ALA A 113 13.56 -0.97 9.27
N HIS A 114 12.80 -1.58 8.35
CA HIS A 114 11.47 -2.11 8.66
C HIS A 114 11.51 -3.51 9.31
N HIS A 115 10.36 -4.18 9.43
CA HIS A 115 10.21 -5.43 10.17
C HIS A 115 10.98 -6.60 9.56
N ILE A 116 11.03 -6.66 8.23
CA ILE A 116 11.89 -7.58 7.47
C ILE A 116 12.50 -6.80 6.31
N THR A 117 13.57 -7.32 5.74
CA THR A 117 14.24 -6.66 4.62
C THR A 117 14.55 -7.62 3.48
N THR A 118 14.59 -7.08 2.27
CA THR A 118 15.15 -7.73 1.07
C THR A 118 16.38 -6.98 0.54
N GLY A 119 16.99 -6.13 1.39
CA GLY A 119 17.99 -5.13 1.00
C GLY A 119 17.29 -3.84 0.56
N GLU A 120 16.54 -3.92 -0.51
CA GLU A 120 15.54 -2.97 -0.96
C GLU A 120 14.37 -3.77 -1.52
N GLY A 121 13.14 -3.27 -1.36
CA GLY A 121 11.95 -3.93 -1.87
C GLY A 121 10.68 -3.52 -1.16
N GLY A 122 9.58 -4.12 -1.58
CA GLY A 122 8.26 -3.90 -1.00
C GLY A 122 7.22 -4.80 -1.65
N ALA A 123 5.99 -4.66 -1.17
CA ALA A 123 4.84 -5.33 -1.75
C ALA A 123 3.64 -4.40 -1.77
N VAL A 124 2.80 -4.57 -2.78
CA VAL A 124 1.47 -3.99 -2.84
C VAL A 124 0.45 -5.11 -2.72
N LEU A 125 -0.48 -4.96 -1.79
CA LEU A 125 -1.49 -5.95 -1.47
C LEU A 125 -2.86 -5.45 -1.90
N THR A 126 -3.68 -6.33 -2.46
CA THR A 126 -5.09 -6.06 -2.77
C THR A 126 -5.85 -7.37 -2.92
N SER A 127 -7.12 -7.38 -2.48
CA SER A 127 -8.06 -8.46 -2.75
C SER A 127 -8.80 -8.28 -4.10
N ASN A 128 -8.67 -7.13 -4.73
CA ASN A 128 -9.34 -6.79 -5.98
C ASN A 128 -8.53 -7.28 -7.19
N SER A 129 -9.07 -8.28 -7.91
CA SER A 129 -8.40 -8.88 -9.08
C SER A 129 -8.18 -7.91 -10.25
N LYS A 130 -8.98 -6.85 -10.37
CA LYS A 130 -8.80 -5.81 -11.40
C LYS A 130 -7.61 -4.91 -11.03
N LEU A 131 -7.56 -4.46 -9.77
CA LEU A 131 -6.43 -3.66 -9.26
C LEU A 131 -5.14 -4.46 -9.33
N LYS A 132 -5.16 -5.76 -8.98
CA LYS A 132 -4.00 -6.64 -9.11
C LYS A 132 -3.40 -6.59 -10.53
N LYS A 133 -4.22 -6.72 -11.58
CA LYS A 133 -3.73 -6.67 -12.96
C LYS A 133 -3.09 -5.34 -13.32
N ILE A 134 -3.68 -4.24 -12.86
CA ILE A 134 -3.15 -2.89 -13.09
C ILE A 134 -1.80 -2.72 -12.38
N ILE A 135 -1.70 -3.14 -11.12
CA ILE A 135 -0.47 -3.08 -10.33
C ILE A 135 0.63 -3.93 -10.97
N GLU A 136 0.31 -5.15 -11.40
CA GLU A 136 1.26 -6.03 -12.08
C GLU A 136 1.75 -5.43 -13.41
N SER A 137 0.86 -4.79 -14.16
CA SER A 137 1.20 -4.08 -15.39
C SER A 137 2.14 -2.90 -15.10
N LEU A 138 1.79 -2.04 -14.15
CA LEU A 138 2.63 -0.89 -13.76
C LEU A 138 4.01 -1.30 -13.24
N ARG A 139 4.10 -2.42 -12.51
CA ARG A 139 5.35 -3.01 -12.05
C ARG A 139 6.22 -3.51 -13.20
N ASP A 140 5.64 -3.88 -14.36
CA ASP A 140 6.28 -4.46 -15.54
C ASP A 140 6.15 -3.54 -16.76
N TRP A 141 6.64 -2.32 -16.65
CA TRP A 141 6.69 -1.27 -17.67
C TRP A 141 5.34 -0.79 -18.25
N GLY A 142 4.21 -1.13 -17.67
CA GLY A 142 2.89 -0.84 -18.23
C GLY A 142 2.44 -1.86 -19.28
N ARG A 143 2.98 -3.07 -19.23
CA ARG A 143 2.71 -4.17 -20.18
C ARG A 143 1.29 -4.71 -20.01
N ASP A 144 0.63 -5.02 -21.12
CA ASP A 144 -0.71 -5.61 -21.13
C ASP A 144 -0.73 -7.13 -20.86
N CYS A 145 0.40 -7.79 -20.97
CA CYS A 145 0.51 -9.21 -20.66
C CYS A 145 0.52 -9.46 -19.14
N TYR A 146 -0.39 -10.28 -18.66
CA TYR A 146 -0.50 -10.71 -17.25
C TYR A 146 -0.09 -12.19 -17.02
N CYS A 147 0.61 -12.79 -17.95
CA CYS A 147 1.20 -14.12 -17.72
C CYS A 147 2.24 -14.04 -16.60
N PRO A 148 2.25 -15.01 -15.67
CA PRO A 148 3.28 -15.06 -14.65
C PRO A 148 4.70 -15.09 -15.25
N PRO A 149 5.71 -14.51 -14.56
CA PRO A 149 7.09 -14.57 -15.02
C PRO A 149 7.53 -15.99 -15.36
N GLY A 150 8.27 -16.13 -16.47
CA GLY A 150 8.74 -17.44 -16.96
C GLY A 150 7.68 -18.33 -17.62
N LYS A 151 6.43 -17.86 -17.72
CA LYS A 151 5.35 -18.58 -18.41
C LYS A 151 4.80 -17.75 -19.57
N ASP A 152 4.55 -18.42 -20.68
CA ASP A 152 3.98 -17.80 -21.87
C ASP A 152 2.57 -18.33 -22.15
N ASN A 153 1.74 -17.47 -22.74
CA ASN A 153 0.41 -17.81 -23.25
C ASN A 153 -0.53 -18.51 -22.25
N THR A 154 -0.39 -18.23 -20.95
CA THR A 154 -1.28 -18.81 -19.92
C THR A 154 -2.71 -18.30 -20.04
N CYS A 155 -2.93 -17.20 -20.77
CA CYS A 155 -4.24 -16.67 -21.10
C CYS A 155 -4.91 -17.40 -22.28
N ASN A 156 -4.16 -18.21 -23.06
CA ASN A 156 -4.57 -18.83 -24.33
C ASN A 156 -5.11 -17.83 -25.37
N LYS A 157 -4.70 -16.57 -25.29
CA LYS A 157 -5.18 -15.45 -26.13
C LYS A 157 -4.06 -14.53 -26.60
N ARG A 158 -2.82 -15.03 -26.66
CA ARG A 158 -1.64 -14.20 -26.91
C ARG A 158 -1.75 -13.35 -28.19
N PHE A 159 -2.41 -13.87 -29.21
CA PHE A 159 -2.54 -13.25 -30.52
C PHE A 159 -3.99 -12.84 -30.86
N ASP A 160 -4.93 -13.02 -29.91
CA ASP A 160 -6.36 -12.85 -30.18
C ASP A 160 -6.91 -11.47 -29.72
N TRP A 161 -6.07 -10.66 -29.09
CA TRP A 161 -6.49 -9.34 -28.61
C TRP A 161 -6.33 -8.31 -29.70
N GLN A 162 -7.39 -7.55 -29.96
CA GLN A 162 -7.34 -6.36 -30.76
C GLN A 162 -7.17 -5.16 -29.84
N LEU A 163 -6.04 -4.49 -29.91
CA LEU A 163 -5.71 -3.32 -29.08
C LEU A 163 -5.47 -2.12 -30.00
N GLY A 164 -6.42 -1.16 -29.96
CA GLY A 164 -6.40 0.01 -30.82
C GLY A 164 -6.37 -0.39 -32.31
N ASP A 165 -5.57 0.32 -33.11
CA ASP A 165 -5.43 0.14 -34.55
C ASP A 165 -4.29 -0.84 -34.95
N LEU A 166 -3.81 -1.66 -34.00
CA LEU A 166 -2.77 -2.63 -34.27
C LEU A 166 -3.28 -3.74 -35.22
N PRO A 167 -2.40 -4.32 -36.06
CA PRO A 167 -2.81 -5.42 -36.94
C PRO A 167 -3.39 -6.59 -36.17
N PRO A 168 -4.40 -7.32 -36.72
CA PRO A 168 -4.88 -8.58 -36.16
C PRO A 168 -3.73 -9.57 -35.96
N GLY A 169 -3.74 -10.28 -34.83
CA GLY A 169 -2.68 -11.25 -34.50
C GLY A 169 -1.40 -10.61 -33.91
N TYR A 170 -1.44 -9.33 -33.57
CA TYR A 170 -0.32 -8.70 -32.88
C TYR A 170 -0.11 -9.33 -31.47
N ASP A 171 1.16 -9.56 -31.12
CA ASP A 171 1.50 -10.19 -29.84
C ASP A 171 1.29 -9.21 -28.68
N HIS A 172 0.21 -9.37 -27.92
CA HIS A 172 -0.10 -8.48 -26.81
C HIS A 172 0.95 -8.48 -25.68
N LYS A 173 1.85 -9.44 -25.64
CA LYS A 173 2.99 -9.47 -24.72
C LYS A 173 3.92 -8.26 -24.90
N TYR A 174 3.95 -7.67 -26.09
CA TYR A 174 4.79 -6.52 -26.44
C TYR A 174 4.00 -5.20 -26.57
N ILE A 175 2.79 -5.17 -26.03
CA ILE A 175 1.98 -3.95 -25.98
C ILE A 175 2.08 -3.33 -24.59
N TYR A 176 2.22 -2.02 -24.54
CA TYR A 176 2.36 -1.22 -23.33
C TYR A 176 1.34 -0.08 -23.41
N SER A 177 0.18 -0.25 -22.74
CA SER A 177 -0.92 0.71 -22.81
C SER A 177 -0.72 1.94 -21.95
N HIS A 178 0.21 1.89 -21.01
CA HIS A 178 0.52 3.02 -20.14
C HIS A 178 1.99 3.00 -19.71
N ILE A 179 2.44 4.13 -19.18
CA ILE A 179 3.80 4.25 -18.63
C ILE A 179 3.85 3.51 -17.30
N GLY A 180 4.72 2.54 -17.20
CA GLY A 180 4.98 1.78 -15.98
C GLY A 180 6.47 1.79 -15.61
N TYR A 181 6.82 0.98 -14.64
CA TYR A 181 8.16 0.93 -14.03
C TYR A 181 8.74 -0.48 -14.10
N ASN A 182 10.04 -0.61 -13.95
CA ASN A 182 10.66 -1.91 -13.71
C ASN A 182 10.87 -2.10 -12.20
N LEU A 183 9.85 -2.63 -11.53
CA LEU A 183 9.83 -2.82 -10.08
C LEU A 183 9.79 -4.31 -9.67
N LYS A 184 10.20 -5.19 -10.57
CA LYS A 184 10.28 -6.63 -10.27
C LYS A 184 11.43 -6.92 -9.32
N ALA A 185 11.13 -7.66 -8.24
CA ALA A 185 12.16 -8.19 -7.35
C ALA A 185 13.00 -9.26 -8.08
N THR A 186 14.27 -9.35 -7.71
CA THR A 186 15.17 -10.41 -8.16
C THR A 186 15.00 -11.66 -7.28
N ASP A 187 15.42 -12.83 -7.80
CA ASP A 187 15.41 -14.07 -7.02
C ASP A 187 16.29 -13.97 -5.76
N MET A 188 17.37 -13.19 -5.81
CA MET A 188 18.23 -12.93 -4.65
C MET A 188 17.47 -12.17 -3.55
N GLN A 189 16.75 -11.13 -3.92
CA GLN A 189 15.89 -10.40 -2.99
C GLN A 189 14.79 -11.28 -2.41
N ALA A 190 14.14 -12.09 -3.26
CA ALA A 190 13.11 -13.02 -2.83
C ALA A 190 13.65 -14.07 -1.83
N ALA A 191 14.84 -14.62 -2.07
CA ALA A 191 15.49 -15.57 -1.16
C ALA A 191 15.79 -14.96 0.21
N ILE A 192 16.29 -13.71 0.24
CA ILE A 192 16.48 -12.96 1.49
C ILE A 192 15.11 -12.77 2.19
N GLY A 193 14.09 -12.34 1.45
CA GLY A 193 12.75 -12.13 1.97
C GLY A 193 12.14 -13.37 2.64
N ILE A 194 12.27 -14.53 2.00
CA ILE A 194 11.82 -15.81 2.58
C ILE A 194 12.55 -16.11 3.90
N SER A 195 13.87 -15.93 3.93
CA SER A 195 14.66 -16.13 5.16
C SER A 195 14.25 -15.16 6.27
N GLN A 196 13.93 -13.93 5.94
CA GLN A 196 13.49 -12.91 6.90
C GLN A 196 12.07 -13.18 7.40
N LEU A 197 11.15 -13.56 6.49
CA LEU A 197 9.76 -13.85 6.82
C LEU A 197 9.65 -14.97 7.86
N ASN A 198 10.48 -16.00 7.75
CA ASN A 198 10.55 -17.10 8.73
C ASN A 198 10.96 -16.65 10.15
N LYS A 199 11.49 -15.44 10.31
CA LYS A 199 11.89 -14.86 11.60
C LYS A 199 10.92 -13.80 12.12
N LEU A 200 9.90 -13.42 11.33
CA LEU A 200 9.02 -12.28 11.61
C LEU A 200 8.36 -12.39 12.98
N ASP A 201 7.78 -13.54 13.33
CA ASP A 201 7.10 -13.73 14.62
C ASP A 201 8.03 -13.48 15.80
N ASN A 202 9.29 -13.97 15.71
CA ASN A 202 10.29 -13.75 16.73
C ASN A 202 10.70 -12.28 16.82
N PHE A 203 10.83 -11.58 15.66
CA PHE A 203 11.13 -10.16 15.64
C PHE A 203 10.00 -9.34 16.28
N ILE A 204 8.74 -9.66 15.98
CA ILE A 204 7.58 -8.99 16.58
C ILE A 204 7.56 -9.21 18.10
N LYS A 205 7.78 -10.44 18.54
CA LYS A 205 7.84 -10.77 19.97
C LYS A 205 8.92 -9.96 20.68
N THR A 206 10.14 -9.97 20.16
CA THR A 206 11.27 -9.24 20.75
C THR A 206 11.02 -7.72 20.77
N ARG A 207 10.43 -7.15 19.73
CA ARG A 207 10.06 -5.71 19.70
C ARG A 207 9.06 -5.37 20.80
N LYS A 208 8.04 -6.20 20.99
CA LYS A 208 7.03 -6.01 22.06
C LYS A 208 7.66 -6.13 23.46
N GLU A 209 8.56 -7.08 23.67
CA GLU A 209 9.29 -7.25 24.93
C GLU A 209 10.19 -6.04 25.21
N ASN A 210 10.94 -5.57 24.21
CA ASN A 210 11.79 -4.38 24.33
C ASN A 210 10.95 -3.12 24.62
N PHE A 211 9.84 -2.94 23.90
CA PHE A 211 8.93 -1.81 24.14
C PHE A 211 8.40 -1.85 25.56
N LYS A 212 7.93 -3.01 26.03
CA LYS A 212 7.41 -3.15 27.40
C LYS A 212 8.48 -2.81 28.45
N TYR A 213 9.69 -3.31 28.26
CA TYR A 213 10.81 -3.00 29.15
C TYR A 213 11.06 -1.49 29.21
N LEU A 214 11.23 -0.83 28.07
CA LEU A 214 11.46 0.62 28.02
C LEU A 214 10.29 1.40 28.59
N TYR A 215 9.07 1.03 28.27
CA TYR A 215 7.87 1.68 28.80
C TYR A 215 7.81 1.57 30.34
N ASP A 216 8.08 0.40 30.89
CA ASP A 216 8.06 0.19 32.35
C ASP A 216 9.17 1.01 33.07
N GLU A 217 10.33 1.19 32.43
CA GLU A 217 11.41 2.01 32.97
C GLU A 217 11.11 3.52 32.88
N PHE A 218 10.47 3.98 31.78
CA PHE A 218 10.31 5.40 31.53
C PHE A 218 8.93 5.98 31.88
N LYS A 219 7.91 5.18 32.13
CA LYS A 219 6.53 5.66 32.37
C LYS A 219 6.36 6.62 33.56
N ASN A 220 7.35 6.69 34.45
CA ASN A 220 7.33 7.60 35.60
C ASN A 220 8.17 8.89 35.39
N PHE A 221 8.78 9.04 34.21
CA PHE A 221 9.47 10.26 33.81
C PHE A 221 8.49 11.10 32.99
N GLU A 222 7.94 12.15 33.60
CA GLU A 222 7.14 13.19 32.94
C GLU A 222 8.03 14.33 32.45
#